data_5b5629372e66c11766976a4c2380c4b1
#
_entry.id   5b5629372e66c11766976a4c2380c4b1
#
_cell.length_a   1.000
_cell.length_b   1.000
_cell.length_c   1.000
_cell.angle_alpha   90.00
_cell.angle_beta   90.00
_cell.angle_gamma   90.00
#
_symmetry.space_group_name_H-M   'P 1'
#
loop_
_entity.id
_entity.type
_entity.pdbx_description
1 polymer ?
#
loop_
_entity_poly.entity_id
_entity_poly.type
_entity_poly.pdbx_seq_one_letter_code
_entity_poly.pdbx_strand_id
1 'polypeptide(L)'
;MALLAVAAQVAPPNSEAGGANARQEVAVAAADLDRNVGSYKMGEEAVLAVTRTGSQLLAQLTGQPAIPIYPQSDSEFFYKVVDAQISFLVDAQGQVNALVLHQNGQNITMLRIDAAVAQQIAVNIAAKVHGQAPTPGSEAALRRLIAWNTAGNPDYSQMSPELAQATREQLPQIKLAMAHFGAVQSVQFRGVGNMGWDIYEVQHEHGVVQYRIALASNGIITGALMTAGP
;
A
#
# COMPACT_ATOMS: atom_id res chain seq x y z
N MET A 1 0.53 -0.50 -15.61
CA MET A 1 -0.55 -1.13 -14.80
C MET A 1 0.02 -1.60 -13.48
N ALA A 2 -0.63 -1.23 -12.41
CA ALA A 2 -0.47 -1.69 -11.03
C ALA A 2 0.87 -1.42 -10.36
N LEU A 3 0.99 -0.23 -9.88
CA LEU A 3 1.91 0.09 -8.81
C LEU A 3 1.14 0.08 -7.50
N LEU A 4 1.66 -0.66 -6.54
CA LEU A 4 1.28 -0.67 -5.11
C LEU A 4 -0.15 -0.18 -4.80
N ALA A 5 -1.13 -0.79 -5.41
CA ALA A 5 -2.48 -0.77 -4.90
C ALA A 5 -2.60 -1.96 -3.96
N VAL A 6 -2.34 -1.75 -2.66
CA VAL A 6 -3.06 -2.48 -1.64
C VAL A 6 -4.49 -1.92 -1.65
N ALA A 7 -5.11 -1.97 -2.80
CA ALA A 7 -6.54 -1.86 -2.95
C ALA A 7 -7.03 -3.31 -2.97
N ALA A 8 -7.67 -3.74 -1.88
CA ALA A 8 -8.59 -4.84 -1.96
C ALA A 8 -9.66 -4.43 -2.99
N GLN A 9 -9.46 -4.77 -4.26
CA GLN A 9 -10.58 -4.90 -5.16
C GLN A 9 -11.34 -6.12 -4.66
N VAL A 10 -12.46 -5.86 -4.04
CA VAL A 10 -13.50 -6.86 -3.88
C VAL A 10 -13.94 -7.18 -5.32
N ALA A 11 -13.36 -8.22 -5.89
CA ALA A 11 -13.85 -8.79 -7.12
C ALA A 11 -15.26 -9.35 -6.86
N PRO A 12 -16.20 -9.20 -7.81
CA PRO A 12 -17.50 -9.85 -7.68
C PRO A 12 -17.32 -11.37 -7.58
N PRO A 13 -18.22 -12.08 -6.89
CA PRO A 13 -18.10 -13.51 -6.66
C PRO A 13 -18.43 -14.26 -7.97
N ASN A 14 -17.45 -14.46 -8.83
CA ASN A 14 -17.41 -15.46 -9.90
C ASN A 14 -16.16 -15.23 -10.77
N SER A 15 -15.02 -15.67 -10.24
CA SER A 15 -13.88 -16.02 -11.09
C SER A 15 -13.33 -17.33 -10.52
N GLU A 16 -13.45 -18.38 -11.29
CA GLU A 16 -12.88 -19.67 -10.98
C GLU A 16 -11.39 -19.53 -10.67
N ALA A 17 -11.01 -19.96 -9.46
CA ALA A 17 -9.64 -19.95 -8.97
C ALA A 17 -8.79 -20.90 -9.84
N GLY A 18 -8.10 -20.35 -10.82
CA GLY A 18 -7.03 -21.02 -11.52
C GLY A 18 -5.79 -21.10 -10.63
N GLY A 19 -5.48 -22.29 -10.10
CA GLY A 19 -4.12 -22.72 -9.81
C GLY A 19 -3.38 -22.12 -8.62
N ALA A 20 -4.03 -21.72 -7.54
CA ALA A 20 -3.36 -21.63 -6.24
C ALA A 20 -3.24 -23.05 -5.68
N ASN A 21 -2.03 -23.54 -5.41
CA ASN A 21 -1.82 -24.68 -4.51
C ASN A 21 -2.70 -24.44 -3.29
N ALA A 22 -3.68 -25.31 -3.03
CA ALA A 22 -4.64 -25.14 -1.94
C ALA A 22 -3.83 -25.04 -0.63
N ARG A 23 -3.62 -23.82 -0.12
CA ARG A 23 -2.91 -23.58 1.13
C ARG A 23 -3.71 -24.25 2.25
N GLN A 24 -3.04 -25.12 2.99
CA GLN A 24 -3.69 -25.88 4.05
C GLN A 24 -3.63 -25.06 5.35
N GLU A 25 -4.80 -24.79 5.91
CA GLU A 25 -4.93 -24.20 7.23
C GLU A 25 -4.54 -25.20 8.31
N VAL A 26 -3.73 -24.75 9.28
CA VAL A 26 -3.30 -25.57 10.42
C VAL A 26 -3.79 -24.96 11.73
N ALA A 27 -3.90 -25.79 12.76
CA ALA A 27 -4.20 -25.30 14.10
C ALA A 27 -2.92 -24.69 14.72
N VAL A 28 -3.03 -23.49 15.29
CA VAL A 28 -1.93 -22.78 15.97
C VAL A 28 -2.32 -22.50 17.40
N ALA A 29 -1.37 -22.63 18.32
CA ALA A 29 -1.60 -22.39 19.74
C ALA A 29 -1.95 -20.91 19.99
N ALA A 30 -2.80 -20.65 20.98
CA ALA A 30 -3.23 -19.28 21.31
C ALA A 30 -2.06 -18.34 21.63
N ALA A 31 -1.02 -18.83 22.30
CA ALA A 31 0.17 -18.04 22.61
C ALA A 31 0.95 -17.59 21.35
N ASP A 32 1.01 -18.44 20.31
CA ASP A 32 1.67 -18.10 19.05
C ASP A 32 0.83 -17.10 18.25
N LEU A 33 -0.50 -17.21 18.30
CA LEU A 33 -1.38 -16.20 17.73
C LEU A 33 -1.21 -14.84 18.43
N ASP A 34 -1.14 -14.83 19.78
CA ASP A 34 -0.97 -13.61 20.56
C ASP A 34 0.36 -12.92 20.28
N ARG A 35 1.43 -13.67 20.01
CA ARG A 35 2.74 -13.15 19.62
C ARG A 35 2.68 -12.30 18.35
N ASN A 36 1.83 -12.68 17.42
CA ASN A 36 1.66 -12.02 16.13
C ASN A 36 0.76 -10.77 16.21
N VAL A 37 -0.01 -10.59 17.27
CA VAL A 37 -0.86 -9.41 17.48
C VAL A 37 0.00 -8.17 17.67
N GLY A 38 -0.32 -7.10 16.93
CA GLY A 38 0.41 -5.84 17.00
C GLY A 38 0.13 -4.91 15.83
N SER A 39 0.86 -3.80 15.82
CA SER A 39 0.80 -2.80 14.76
C SER A 39 2.11 -2.80 13.98
N TYR A 40 2.03 -2.83 12.66
CA TYR A 40 3.17 -2.95 11.76
C TYR A 40 3.11 -1.80 10.75
N LYS A 41 4.18 -0.99 10.71
CA LYS A 41 4.24 0.23 9.91
C LYS A 41 4.63 -0.09 8.47
N MET A 42 3.82 0.33 7.52
CA MET A 42 4.10 0.31 6.08
C MET A 42 4.41 1.73 5.60
N GLY A 43 5.66 2.00 5.25
CA GLY A 43 6.08 3.36 4.93
C GLY A 43 5.87 4.32 6.12
N GLU A 44 5.57 5.59 5.87
CA GLU A 44 5.34 6.57 6.94
C GLU A 44 3.86 6.79 7.31
N GLU A 45 2.94 6.35 6.46
CA GLU A 45 1.54 6.77 6.50
C GLU A 45 0.54 5.63 6.59
N ALA A 46 0.97 4.38 6.71
CA ALA A 46 0.07 3.26 6.82
C ALA A 46 0.51 2.27 7.90
N VAL A 47 -0.48 1.70 8.57
CA VAL A 47 -0.30 0.67 9.60
C VAL A 47 -1.14 -0.53 9.22
N LEU A 48 -0.54 -1.71 9.26
CA LEU A 48 -1.25 -2.97 9.27
C LEU A 48 -1.44 -3.38 10.74
N ALA A 49 -2.66 -3.28 11.24
CA ALA A 49 -3.01 -3.74 12.58
C ALA A 49 -3.39 -5.23 12.51
N VAL A 50 -2.72 -6.06 13.28
CA VAL A 50 -3.07 -7.47 13.47
C VAL A 50 -3.72 -7.62 14.83
N THR A 51 -4.98 -8.09 14.83
CA THR A 51 -5.79 -8.32 16.03
C THR A 51 -6.26 -9.75 16.10
N ARG A 52 -6.70 -10.21 17.26
CA ARG A 52 -7.21 -11.56 17.48
C ARG A 52 -8.62 -11.57 18.04
N THR A 53 -9.48 -12.42 17.49
CA THR A 53 -10.79 -12.74 18.04
C THR A 53 -10.92 -14.26 18.14
N GLY A 54 -10.93 -14.79 19.36
CA GLY A 54 -10.89 -16.24 19.56
C GLY A 54 -9.61 -16.87 19.00
N SER A 55 -9.72 -17.80 18.08
CA SER A 55 -8.60 -18.44 17.35
C SER A 55 -8.29 -17.76 16.02
N GLN A 56 -8.97 -16.67 15.64
CA GLN A 56 -8.83 -16.02 14.37
C GLN A 56 -8.01 -14.75 14.48
N LEU A 57 -6.95 -14.61 13.65
CA LEU A 57 -6.30 -13.33 13.42
C LEU A 57 -6.99 -12.54 12.31
N LEU A 58 -7.07 -11.25 12.51
CA LEU A 58 -7.58 -10.27 11.55
C LEU A 58 -6.46 -9.29 11.24
N ALA A 59 -6.26 -8.98 9.96
CA ALA A 59 -5.31 -7.96 9.51
C ALA A 59 -6.09 -6.79 8.91
N GLN A 60 -5.81 -5.59 9.39
CA GLN A 60 -6.46 -4.36 8.95
C GLN A 60 -5.43 -3.34 8.51
N LEU A 61 -5.37 -3.04 7.23
CA LEU A 61 -4.59 -1.91 6.74
C LEU A 61 -5.37 -0.61 6.98
N THR A 62 -4.68 0.45 7.34
CA THR A 62 -5.29 1.79 7.54
C THR A 62 -6.22 2.15 6.39
N GLY A 63 -7.44 2.60 6.74
CA GLY A 63 -8.48 2.96 5.76
C GLY A 63 -9.19 1.80 5.07
N GLN A 64 -8.91 0.55 5.46
CA GLN A 64 -9.53 -0.64 4.90
C GLN A 64 -10.28 -1.46 5.99
N PRO A 65 -11.23 -2.32 5.63
CA PRO A 65 -11.84 -3.24 6.59
C PRO A 65 -10.84 -4.29 7.08
N ALA A 66 -11.07 -4.81 8.29
CA ALA A 66 -10.32 -5.93 8.82
C ALA A 66 -10.68 -7.21 8.05
N ILE A 67 -9.67 -7.96 7.65
CA ILE A 67 -9.79 -9.20 6.87
C ILE A 67 -9.18 -10.36 7.65
N PRO A 68 -9.86 -11.53 7.74
CA PRO A 68 -9.29 -12.72 8.35
C PRO A 68 -8.04 -13.21 7.62
N ILE A 69 -7.00 -13.58 8.39
CA ILE A 69 -5.81 -14.26 7.90
C ILE A 69 -5.73 -15.66 8.54
N TYR A 70 -5.38 -16.66 7.77
CA TYR A 70 -5.45 -18.06 8.13
C TYR A 70 -4.05 -18.66 8.28
N PRO A 71 -3.76 -19.40 9.36
CA PRO A 71 -2.42 -19.90 9.62
C PRO A 71 -2.04 -21.06 8.68
N GLN A 72 -0.86 -20.99 8.13
CA GLN A 72 -0.16 -22.06 7.43
C GLN A 72 0.94 -22.66 8.31
N SER A 73 1.43 -21.88 9.27
CA SER A 73 2.29 -22.25 10.38
C SER A 73 2.05 -21.26 11.54
N ASP A 74 2.89 -21.27 12.57
CA ASP A 74 2.87 -20.31 13.69
C ASP A 74 3.30 -18.89 13.28
N SER A 75 3.99 -18.75 12.17
CA SER A 75 4.52 -17.48 11.64
C SER A 75 4.10 -17.16 10.21
N GLU A 76 3.49 -18.12 9.49
CA GLU A 76 3.04 -17.95 8.12
C GLU A 76 1.52 -17.95 8.03
N PHE A 77 0.95 -16.91 7.42
CA PHE A 77 -0.50 -16.74 7.28
C PHE A 77 -0.86 -16.36 5.85
N PHE A 78 -2.10 -16.64 5.43
CA PHE A 78 -2.59 -16.32 4.11
C PHE A 78 -4.01 -15.74 4.15
N TYR A 79 -4.36 -15.00 3.13
CA TYR A 79 -5.71 -14.52 2.91
C TYR A 79 -6.46 -15.52 2.01
N LYS A 80 -7.77 -15.71 2.27
CA LYS A 80 -8.65 -16.52 1.39
C LYS A 80 -9.35 -15.69 0.32
N VAL A 81 -9.42 -14.36 0.50
CA VAL A 81 -10.17 -13.44 -0.37
C VAL A 81 -9.28 -12.76 -1.40
N VAL A 82 -7.98 -12.84 -1.26
CA VAL A 82 -6.97 -12.28 -2.17
C VAL A 82 -5.75 -13.19 -2.17
N ASP A 83 -4.99 -13.21 -3.27
CA ASP A 83 -3.71 -13.93 -3.31
C ASP A 83 -2.63 -13.10 -2.61
N ALA A 84 -2.58 -13.24 -1.29
CA ALA A 84 -1.60 -12.59 -0.43
C ALA A 84 -1.24 -13.47 0.77
N GLN A 85 -0.04 -13.27 1.31
CA GLN A 85 0.51 -13.97 2.48
C GLN A 85 1.18 -12.99 3.42
N ILE A 86 1.28 -13.36 4.69
CA ILE A 86 2.02 -12.65 5.72
C ILE A 86 2.98 -13.62 6.38
N SER A 87 4.27 -13.25 6.42
CA SER A 87 5.30 -13.94 7.19
C SER A 87 5.70 -13.06 8.38
N PHE A 88 5.46 -13.52 9.60
CA PHE A 88 5.94 -12.83 10.80
C PHE A 88 7.41 -13.18 11.06
N LEU A 89 8.24 -12.15 11.25
CA LEU A 89 9.67 -12.29 11.51
C LEU A 89 9.90 -12.36 13.01
N VAL A 90 10.34 -13.54 13.46
CA VAL A 90 10.60 -13.84 14.87
C VAL A 90 12.11 -13.73 15.13
N ASP A 91 12.50 -12.99 16.15
CA ASP A 91 13.90 -12.87 16.57
C ASP A 91 14.36 -14.06 17.43
N ALA A 92 15.64 -14.05 17.82
CA ALA A 92 16.24 -15.11 18.64
C ALA A 92 15.63 -15.21 20.05
N GLN A 93 14.92 -14.20 20.50
CA GLN A 93 14.21 -14.14 21.78
C GLN A 93 12.75 -14.59 21.66
N GLY A 94 12.32 -14.99 20.46
CA GLY A 94 10.95 -15.42 20.18
C GLY A 94 9.96 -14.27 20.04
N GLN A 95 10.43 -13.02 19.89
CA GLN A 95 9.57 -11.85 19.70
C GLN A 95 9.36 -11.54 18.21
N VAL A 96 8.14 -11.18 17.85
CA VAL A 96 7.83 -10.69 16.50
C VAL A 96 8.17 -9.20 16.45
N ASN A 97 9.12 -8.81 15.62
CA ASN A 97 9.56 -7.42 15.44
C ASN A 97 9.22 -6.83 14.07
N ALA A 98 8.81 -7.67 13.12
CA ALA A 98 8.37 -7.26 11.80
C ALA A 98 7.45 -8.33 11.18
N LEU A 99 6.82 -7.97 10.07
CA LEU A 99 6.20 -8.92 9.17
C LEU A 99 6.58 -8.57 7.71
N VAL A 100 6.42 -9.54 6.83
CA VAL A 100 6.51 -9.36 5.38
C VAL A 100 5.16 -9.68 4.77
N LEU A 101 4.58 -8.73 4.05
CA LEU A 101 3.41 -8.95 3.21
C LEU A 101 3.88 -9.35 1.80
N HIS A 102 3.48 -10.53 1.36
CA HIS A 102 3.72 -11.04 0.01
C HIS A 102 2.44 -10.85 -0.81
N GLN A 103 2.47 -9.98 -1.81
CA GLN A 103 1.31 -9.73 -2.67
C GLN A 103 1.75 -9.22 -4.06
N ASN A 104 1.11 -9.71 -5.11
CA ASN A 104 1.38 -9.29 -6.50
C ASN A 104 2.87 -9.41 -6.90
N GLY A 105 3.58 -10.43 -6.39
CA GLY A 105 5.01 -10.61 -6.62
C GLY A 105 5.92 -9.67 -5.84
N GLN A 106 5.38 -8.84 -4.96
CA GLN A 106 6.13 -7.91 -4.10
C GLN A 106 6.23 -8.44 -2.68
N ASN A 107 7.34 -8.14 -2.01
CA ASN A 107 7.61 -8.42 -0.60
C ASN A 107 7.74 -7.09 0.13
N ILE A 108 6.77 -6.76 0.98
CA ILE A 108 6.73 -5.50 1.71
C ILE A 108 7.02 -5.78 3.19
N THR A 109 8.20 -5.39 3.64
CA THR A 109 8.56 -5.51 5.06
C THR A 109 7.95 -4.37 5.86
N MET A 110 7.30 -4.73 6.97
CA MET A 110 6.64 -3.81 7.89
C MET A 110 7.21 -4.03 9.30
N LEU A 111 7.82 -2.99 9.85
CA LEU A 111 8.37 -3.05 11.20
C LEU A 111 7.26 -2.92 12.24
N ARG A 112 7.35 -3.69 13.31
CA ARG A 112 6.46 -3.54 14.46
C ARG A 112 6.70 -2.20 15.14
N ILE A 113 5.61 -1.53 15.50
CA ILE A 113 5.62 -0.24 16.18
C ILE A 113 4.76 -0.27 17.44
N ASP A 114 5.02 0.67 18.34
CA ASP A 114 4.20 0.84 19.55
C ASP A 114 2.77 1.25 19.20
N ALA A 115 1.83 0.81 20.02
CA ALA A 115 0.41 1.11 19.84
C ALA A 115 0.12 2.63 19.85
N ALA A 116 0.85 3.41 20.66
CA ALA A 116 0.72 4.86 20.71
C ALA A 116 1.14 5.52 19.38
N VAL A 117 2.22 5.04 18.75
CA VAL A 117 2.66 5.50 17.43
C VAL A 117 1.63 5.14 16.36
N ALA A 118 1.12 3.90 16.39
CA ALA A 118 0.08 3.45 15.46
C ALA A 118 -1.20 4.31 15.59
N GLN A 119 -1.62 4.59 16.80
CA GLN A 119 -2.78 5.45 17.08
C GLN A 119 -2.56 6.87 16.55
N GLN A 120 -1.38 7.45 16.73
CA GLN A 120 -1.07 8.78 16.21
C GLN A 120 -1.13 8.84 14.68
N ILE A 121 -0.59 7.81 14.01
CA ILE A 121 -0.68 7.68 12.54
C ILE A 121 -2.16 7.63 12.12
N ALA A 122 -2.97 6.80 12.78
CA ALA A 122 -4.39 6.66 12.46
C ALA A 122 -5.17 7.98 12.65
N VAL A 123 -4.88 8.72 13.73
CA VAL A 123 -5.48 10.04 14.01
C VAL A 123 -5.10 11.05 12.92
N ASN A 124 -3.83 11.09 12.52
CA ASN A 124 -3.36 12.01 11.48
C ASN A 124 -4.02 11.73 10.13
N ILE A 125 -4.14 10.44 9.76
CA ILE A 125 -4.81 10.04 8.53
C ILE A 125 -6.30 10.39 8.59
N ALA A 126 -6.98 10.09 9.69
CA ALA A 126 -8.39 10.42 9.86
C ALA A 126 -8.64 11.93 9.76
N ALA A 127 -7.79 12.76 10.39
CA ALA A 127 -7.86 14.20 10.31
C ALA A 127 -7.67 14.70 8.86
N LYS A 128 -6.71 14.14 8.14
CA LYS A 128 -6.46 14.48 6.73
C LYS A 128 -7.64 14.09 5.83
N VAL A 129 -8.16 12.87 6.02
CA VAL A 129 -9.35 12.39 5.28
C VAL A 129 -10.57 13.27 5.58
N HIS A 130 -10.76 13.66 6.84
CA HIS A 130 -11.87 14.56 7.21
C HIS A 130 -11.70 15.96 6.62
N GLY A 131 -10.49 16.51 6.67
CA GLY A 131 -10.18 17.87 6.22
C GLY A 131 -10.19 18.03 4.69
N GLN A 132 -10.06 16.95 3.93
CA GLN A 132 -10.05 16.93 2.46
C GLN A 132 -9.12 18.00 1.84
N ALA A 133 -8.00 18.30 2.51
CA ALA A 133 -7.01 19.26 2.04
C ALA A 133 -5.76 18.54 1.52
N PRO A 134 -5.16 19.00 0.40
CA PRO A 134 -3.95 18.39 -0.13
C PRO A 134 -2.76 18.60 0.82
N THR A 135 -1.85 17.63 0.85
CA THR A 135 -0.56 17.81 1.52
C THR A 135 0.19 18.98 0.89
N PRO A 136 0.73 19.90 1.68
CA PRO A 136 1.54 20.99 1.14
C PRO A 136 2.64 20.48 0.19
N GLY A 137 2.66 20.98 -1.04
CA GLY A 137 3.63 20.60 -2.06
C GLY A 137 3.29 19.34 -2.87
N SER A 138 2.20 18.63 -2.58
CA SER A 138 1.87 17.37 -3.28
C SER A 138 1.56 17.57 -4.77
N GLU A 139 0.91 18.65 -5.17
CA GLU A 139 0.70 18.96 -6.60
C GLU A 139 2.04 19.20 -7.31
N ALA A 140 2.94 19.97 -6.71
CA ALA A 140 4.25 20.23 -7.27
C ALA A 140 5.09 18.93 -7.37
N ALA A 141 5.00 18.05 -6.38
CA ALA A 141 5.65 16.74 -6.40
C ALA A 141 5.06 15.85 -7.49
N LEU A 142 3.74 15.84 -7.67
CA LEU A 142 3.08 15.11 -8.74
C LEU A 142 3.52 15.59 -10.12
N ARG A 143 3.56 16.90 -10.34
CA ARG A 143 4.01 17.48 -11.62
C ARG A 143 5.46 17.11 -11.94
N ARG A 144 6.35 17.13 -10.92
CA ARG A 144 7.74 16.66 -11.09
C ARG A 144 7.79 15.17 -11.43
N LEU A 145 7.04 14.33 -10.69
CA LEU A 145 6.98 12.89 -10.94
C LEU A 145 6.54 12.57 -12.38
N ILE A 146 5.49 13.24 -12.87
CA ILE A 146 5.01 13.07 -14.25
C ILE A 146 6.10 13.51 -15.25
N ALA A 147 6.73 14.66 -15.03
CA ALA A 147 7.79 15.16 -15.91
C ALA A 147 9.00 14.20 -15.97
N TRP A 148 9.45 13.66 -14.83
CA TRP A 148 10.53 12.67 -14.78
C TRP A 148 10.17 11.38 -15.50
N ASN A 149 8.96 10.87 -15.29
CA ASN A 149 8.46 9.67 -15.94
C ASN A 149 8.33 9.84 -17.46
N THR A 150 7.85 10.99 -17.91
CA THR A 150 7.78 11.34 -19.34
C THR A 150 9.16 11.41 -19.97
N ALA A 151 10.12 12.03 -19.29
CA ALA A 151 11.52 12.09 -19.75
C ALA A 151 12.22 10.74 -19.65
N GLY A 152 11.71 9.80 -18.88
CA GLY A 152 12.32 8.51 -18.61
C GLY A 152 13.57 8.59 -17.73
N ASN A 153 13.67 9.64 -16.92
CA ASN A 153 14.79 9.91 -16.03
C ASN A 153 14.29 10.34 -14.63
N PRO A 154 13.69 9.42 -13.85
CA PRO A 154 13.20 9.74 -12.51
C PRO A 154 14.32 10.13 -11.54
N ASP A 155 14.06 11.15 -10.73
CA ASP A 155 14.92 11.48 -9.60
C ASP A 155 14.57 10.59 -8.39
N TYR A 156 15.27 9.48 -8.29
CA TYR A 156 15.05 8.49 -7.22
C TYR A 156 15.41 9.01 -5.82
N SER A 157 16.19 10.10 -5.71
CA SER A 157 16.53 10.71 -4.41
C SER A 157 15.32 11.41 -3.76
N GLN A 158 14.29 11.72 -4.56
CA GLN A 158 13.03 12.31 -4.11
C GLN A 158 11.94 11.27 -3.82
N MET A 159 12.28 10.01 -3.78
CA MET A 159 11.36 8.89 -3.54
C MET A 159 11.83 8.08 -2.32
N SER A 160 10.88 7.44 -1.63
CA SER A 160 11.26 6.42 -0.66
C SER A 160 12.01 5.27 -1.34
N PRO A 161 12.85 4.49 -0.62
CA PRO A 161 13.59 3.36 -1.20
C PRO A 161 12.66 2.38 -1.94
N GLU A 162 11.51 2.07 -1.37
CA GLU A 162 10.52 1.13 -1.92
C GLU A 162 9.90 1.67 -3.21
N LEU A 163 9.49 2.96 -3.21
CA LEU A 163 8.94 3.60 -4.40
C LEU A 163 9.99 3.72 -5.50
N ALA A 164 11.24 4.07 -5.13
CA ALA A 164 12.35 4.17 -6.07
C ALA A 164 12.64 2.83 -6.75
N GLN A 165 12.63 1.73 -5.99
CA GLN A 165 12.80 0.39 -6.53
C GLN A 165 11.67 0.02 -7.47
N ALA A 166 10.43 0.16 -7.03
CA ALA A 166 9.24 -0.13 -7.85
C ALA A 166 9.20 0.72 -9.14
N THR A 167 9.61 1.99 -9.05
CA THR A 167 9.68 2.88 -10.23
C THR A 167 10.74 2.40 -11.22
N ARG A 168 11.93 1.94 -10.75
CA ARG A 168 12.98 1.40 -11.65
C ARG A 168 12.48 0.17 -12.39
N GLU A 169 11.83 -0.75 -11.69
CA GLU A 169 11.31 -2.01 -12.27
C GLU A 169 10.22 -1.74 -13.32
N GLN A 170 9.39 -0.72 -13.11
CA GLN A 170 8.24 -0.42 -13.95
C GLN A 170 8.48 0.73 -14.96
N LEU A 171 9.67 1.33 -14.96
CA LEU A 171 9.97 2.49 -15.81
C LEU A 171 9.64 2.27 -17.30
N PRO A 172 9.90 1.10 -17.91
CA PRO A 172 9.52 0.87 -19.31
C PRO A 172 8.03 1.00 -19.55
N GLN A 173 7.20 0.42 -18.67
CA GLN A 173 5.74 0.47 -18.77
C GLN A 173 5.21 1.87 -18.48
N ILE A 174 5.79 2.57 -17.50
CA ILE A 174 5.44 3.95 -17.17
C ILE A 174 5.70 4.87 -18.37
N LYS A 175 6.86 4.73 -19.03
CA LYS A 175 7.19 5.52 -20.24
C LYS A 175 6.20 5.28 -21.37
N LEU A 176 5.82 4.05 -21.60
CA LEU A 176 4.81 3.72 -22.63
C LEU A 176 3.46 4.38 -22.31
N ALA A 177 3.05 4.33 -21.03
CA ALA A 177 1.83 4.99 -20.60
C ALA A 177 1.90 6.52 -20.75
N MET A 178 3.01 7.15 -20.35
CA MET A 178 3.20 8.61 -20.52
C MET A 178 3.20 9.02 -21.98
N ALA A 179 3.85 8.26 -22.86
CA ALA A 179 3.83 8.52 -24.31
C ALA A 179 2.41 8.37 -24.89
N HIS A 180 1.61 7.43 -24.38
CA HIS A 180 0.23 7.23 -24.81
C HIS A 180 -0.67 8.41 -24.41
N PHE A 181 -0.56 8.89 -23.16
CA PHE A 181 -1.39 9.99 -22.66
C PHE A 181 -0.99 11.37 -23.22
N GLY A 182 0.27 11.55 -23.59
CA GLY A 182 0.78 12.83 -24.11
C GLY A 182 0.98 13.89 -23.02
N ALA A 183 1.04 15.15 -23.44
CA ALA A 183 1.35 16.27 -22.55
C ALA A 183 0.26 16.52 -21.50
N VAL A 184 0.68 16.97 -20.30
CA VAL A 184 -0.23 17.42 -19.25
C VAL A 184 -0.84 18.77 -19.63
N GLN A 185 -2.16 18.88 -19.63
CA GLN A 185 -2.91 20.11 -19.89
C GLN A 185 -3.37 20.79 -18.59
N SER A 186 -3.89 19.99 -17.63
CA SER A 186 -4.29 20.51 -16.32
C SER A 186 -4.15 19.46 -15.22
N VAL A 187 -4.03 19.94 -13.97
CA VAL A 187 -4.00 19.11 -12.77
C VAL A 187 -5.01 19.68 -11.79
N GLN A 188 -5.93 18.85 -11.30
CA GLN A 188 -6.97 19.25 -10.37
C GLN A 188 -6.98 18.33 -9.14
N PHE A 189 -6.92 18.90 -7.96
CA PHE A 189 -7.11 18.17 -6.72
C PHE A 189 -8.58 17.72 -6.61
N ARG A 190 -8.80 16.43 -6.26
CA ARG A 190 -10.14 15.82 -6.15
C ARG A 190 -10.49 15.40 -4.74
N GLY A 191 -9.55 15.46 -3.81
CA GLY A 191 -9.78 15.09 -2.43
C GLY A 191 -8.69 14.18 -1.87
N VAL A 192 -8.96 13.61 -0.70
CA VAL A 192 -8.08 12.69 0.02
C VAL A 192 -8.76 11.33 0.11
N GLY A 193 -8.06 10.29 -0.31
CA GLY A 193 -8.54 8.91 -0.20
C GLY A 193 -8.43 8.36 1.22
N ASN A 194 -9.09 7.22 1.49
CA ASN A 194 -9.20 6.61 2.82
C ASN A 194 -7.84 6.30 3.50
N MET A 195 -6.77 6.17 2.72
CA MET A 195 -5.40 5.97 3.22
C MET A 195 -4.63 7.28 3.43
N GLY A 196 -5.28 8.45 3.31
CA GLY A 196 -4.63 9.75 3.43
C GLY A 196 -3.88 10.21 2.18
N TRP A 197 -3.96 9.50 1.05
CA TRP A 197 -3.30 9.89 -0.19
C TRP A 197 -4.08 10.98 -0.91
N ASP A 198 -3.37 11.98 -1.43
CA ASP A 198 -3.96 13.02 -2.25
C ASP A 198 -4.36 12.47 -3.62
N ILE A 199 -5.57 12.78 -4.04
CA ILE A 199 -6.13 12.34 -5.32
C ILE A 199 -6.15 13.54 -6.27
N TYR A 200 -5.51 13.37 -7.41
CA TYR A 200 -5.48 14.36 -8.48
C TYR A 200 -6.04 13.75 -9.77
N GLU A 201 -6.84 14.51 -10.45
CA GLU A 201 -7.22 14.26 -11.83
C GLU A 201 -6.32 15.10 -12.74
N VAL A 202 -5.68 14.44 -13.67
CA VAL A 202 -4.77 15.06 -14.62
C VAL A 202 -5.34 14.89 -16.02
N GLN A 203 -5.68 16.01 -16.65
CA GLN A 203 -6.02 16.06 -18.06
C GLN A 203 -4.73 16.01 -18.85
N HIS A 204 -4.57 14.97 -19.63
CA HIS A 204 -3.54 14.83 -20.64
C HIS A 204 -4.10 15.12 -22.03
N GLU A 205 -3.23 15.23 -23.01
CA GLU A 205 -3.60 15.45 -24.43
C GLU A 205 -4.56 14.37 -24.95
N HIS A 206 -4.36 13.11 -24.55
CA HIS A 206 -5.09 11.95 -25.07
C HIS A 206 -5.91 11.22 -23.99
N GLY A 207 -6.34 11.93 -22.94
CA GLY A 207 -7.22 11.34 -21.93
C GLY A 207 -7.05 11.89 -20.52
N VAL A 208 -7.86 11.37 -19.62
CA VAL A 208 -7.85 11.71 -18.20
C VAL A 208 -7.21 10.58 -17.41
N VAL A 209 -6.32 10.93 -16.49
CA VAL A 209 -5.66 9.98 -15.58
C VAL A 209 -5.88 10.44 -14.16
N GLN A 210 -6.32 9.53 -13.29
CA GLN A 210 -6.34 9.78 -11.85
C GLN A 210 -5.00 9.37 -11.25
N TYR A 211 -4.38 10.29 -10.54
CA TYR A 211 -3.19 10.04 -9.75
C TYR A 211 -3.51 10.07 -8.26
N ARG A 212 -2.87 9.20 -7.51
CA ARG A 212 -2.83 9.24 -6.05
C ARG A 212 -1.39 9.38 -5.64
N ILE A 213 -1.10 10.31 -4.75
CA ILE A 213 0.26 10.59 -4.28
C ILE A 213 0.28 10.74 -2.77
N ALA A 214 1.33 10.22 -2.15
CA ALA A 214 1.64 10.39 -0.75
C ALA A 214 3.03 10.99 -0.59
N LEU A 215 3.18 11.92 0.36
CA LEU A 215 4.44 12.54 0.72
C LEU A 215 4.73 12.33 2.20
N ALA A 216 5.97 12.02 2.52
CA ALA A 216 6.47 12.16 3.88
C ALA A 216 6.54 13.64 4.29
N SER A 217 6.68 13.91 5.58
CA SER A 217 6.78 15.26 6.15
C SER A 217 7.96 16.09 5.60
N ASN A 218 9.01 15.43 5.14
CA ASN A 218 10.19 16.03 4.49
C ASN A 218 10.01 16.25 2.98
N GLY A 219 8.84 15.98 2.41
CA GLY A 219 8.53 16.15 1.00
C GLY A 219 8.95 15.01 0.07
N ILE A 220 9.54 13.93 0.60
CA ILE A 220 9.86 12.72 -0.16
C ILE A 220 8.55 12.04 -0.59
N ILE A 221 8.49 11.61 -1.85
CA ILE A 221 7.34 10.85 -2.37
C ILE A 221 7.42 9.43 -1.83
N THR A 222 6.44 9.05 -1.01
CA THR A 222 6.37 7.71 -0.39
C THR A 222 5.43 6.76 -1.14
N GLY A 223 4.53 7.29 -1.93
CA GLY A 223 3.61 6.50 -2.74
C GLY A 223 3.12 7.27 -3.97
N ALA A 224 2.97 6.55 -5.06
CA ALA A 224 2.40 7.08 -6.30
C ALA A 224 1.66 5.97 -7.04
N LEU A 225 0.44 6.26 -7.48
CA LEU A 225 -0.39 5.37 -8.26
C LEU A 225 -1.07 6.16 -9.36
N MET A 226 -1.18 5.57 -10.55
CA MET A 226 -2.01 6.11 -11.62
C MET A 226 -3.01 5.05 -12.09
N THR A 227 -4.23 5.51 -12.36
CA THR A 227 -5.32 4.70 -12.92
C THR A 227 -5.96 5.48 -14.06
N ALA A 228 -6.55 4.78 -15.01
CA ALA A 228 -7.38 5.45 -16.01
C ALA A 228 -8.44 6.28 -15.28
N GLY A 229 -8.65 7.51 -15.73
CA GLY A 229 -9.74 8.35 -15.24
C GLY A 229 -11.11 7.76 -15.62
N PRO A 230 -12.17 8.22 -14.95
CA PRO A 230 -13.53 7.82 -15.27
C PRO A 230 -13.95 8.23 -16.68
#